data_49247aeae436ca46e165145cb4bb92fe
#
_entry.id   49247aeae436ca46e165145cb4bb92fe
#
_cell.length_a   1.000
_cell.length_b   1.000
_cell.length_c   1.000
_cell.angle_alpha   90.00
_cell.angle_beta   90.00
_cell.angle_gamma   90.00
#
_symmetry.space_group_name_H-M   'P 1'
#
loop_
_entity.id
_entity.type
_entity.pdbx_description
1 polymer ?
#
loop_
_entity_poly.entity_id
_entity_poly.type
_entity_poly.pdbx_seq_one_letter_code
_entity_poly.pdbx_strand_id
1 'polypeptide(L)'
;MAMSNEEHSVLTRRRMAKGAVLGGASLLLGKTSLADQPAGQGSPGEASPIDARRFGAVGDGKTDDTAALQRALNAAGETKGSVFLPPGVYVTGDLHVRASTSFVGLPSWNYHGPGGSTLRLASADASCLLNLTEAFGATIEGLALEGRDLGSGVHGIATHRQKWADNEDSFRIDGCQVAHFTGDGLHLECAWCFSVRHSMIAYNGGDGLNLRGWDGFILDNWLSGNRGAGFAARQENASVTFTANRVEWNGQENMVVAGGDGYQITGNFFDRAGTCGIALRKRTGPCNQVTISGNFIKRSGKLASASGVDSVQILLDGAEGVSCVGNSIQAGRDDGGAGVWSPAFGIVYGGLRNAVIKDNVLHDGAIKQLIVDQGGNQDGVIVADNPGKLFTDFAGK
;
A
#
# COMPACT_ATOMS: atom_id res chain seq x y z
N MET A 1 -41.67 -16.55 -15.36
CA MET A 1 -40.59 -17.43 -15.75
C MET A 1 -39.37 -17.00 -15.01
N ALA A 2 -39.12 -17.64 -13.88
CA ALA A 2 -38.09 -17.27 -12.89
C ALA A 2 -36.77 -17.94 -13.31
N MET A 3 -35.69 -17.16 -13.39
CA MET A 3 -34.33 -17.70 -13.47
C MET A 3 -33.64 -17.47 -12.14
N SER A 4 -33.10 -18.56 -11.64
CA SER A 4 -32.56 -18.77 -10.31
C SER A 4 -31.28 -18.00 -10.01
N ASN A 5 -31.23 -17.41 -8.82
CA ASN A 5 -30.02 -16.92 -8.14
C ASN A 5 -29.23 -18.10 -7.56
N GLU A 6 -28.29 -18.63 -8.29
CA GLU A 6 -27.26 -19.53 -7.76
C GLU A 6 -26.04 -19.47 -8.69
N GLU A 7 -25.13 -18.51 -8.43
CA GLU A 7 -23.75 -18.56 -8.94
C GLU A 7 -22.96 -17.34 -8.45
N HIS A 8 -22.83 -17.18 -7.13
CA HIS A 8 -21.82 -16.29 -6.55
C HIS A 8 -21.39 -16.82 -5.18
N SER A 9 -20.81 -18.00 -5.16
CA SER A 9 -19.95 -18.41 -4.04
C SER A 9 -19.06 -19.58 -4.46
N VAL A 10 -17.98 -19.29 -5.16
CA VAL A 10 -16.90 -20.27 -5.35
C VAL A 10 -15.61 -19.66 -4.85
N LEU A 11 -15.51 -19.56 -3.53
CA LEU A 11 -14.24 -19.58 -2.83
C LEU A 11 -13.84 -21.05 -2.71
N THR A 12 -13.05 -21.52 -3.64
CA THR A 12 -12.54 -22.89 -3.61
C THR A 12 -11.50 -23.00 -2.48
N ARG A 13 -11.94 -23.55 -1.36
CA ARG A 13 -11.06 -23.90 -0.23
C ARG A 13 -10.00 -24.88 -0.70
N ARG A 14 -8.73 -24.52 -0.44
CA ARG A 14 -7.55 -25.36 -0.60
C ARG A 14 -7.78 -26.77 -0.03
N ARG A 15 -7.52 -27.81 -0.84
CA ARG A 15 -7.27 -29.16 -0.34
C ARG A 15 -5.87 -29.20 0.27
N MET A 16 -5.78 -29.17 1.58
CA MET A 16 -4.52 -29.47 2.28
C MET A 16 -4.17 -30.93 2.14
N ALA A 17 -3.05 -31.21 1.51
CA ALA A 17 -2.41 -32.53 1.57
C ALA A 17 -1.78 -32.71 2.96
N LYS A 18 -2.22 -33.74 3.68
CA LYS A 18 -1.62 -34.17 4.95
C LYS A 18 -0.32 -34.90 4.65
N GLY A 19 0.80 -34.33 5.07
CA GLY A 19 2.09 -35.03 5.18
C GLY A 19 2.64 -34.83 6.58
N ALA A 20 2.56 -35.85 7.41
CA ALA A 20 3.19 -35.89 8.71
C ALA A 20 4.66 -36.30 8.54
N VAL A 21 5.58 -35.51 9.11
CA VAL A 21 6.96 -35.98 9.37
C VAL A 21 7.32 -35.61 10.80
N LEU A 22 7.42 -36.62 11.63
CA LEU A 22 8.09 -36.64 12.94
C LEU A 22 9.60 -36.74 12.70
N GLY A 23 10.37 -35.87 13.34
CA GLY A 23 11.82 -35.98 13.34
C GLY A 23 12.43 -35.11 14.42
N GLY A 24 12.66 -35.66 15.61
CA GLY A 24 13.46 -35.01 16.64
C GLY A 24 14.95 -35.05 16.29
N ALA A 25 15.67 -33.97 16.54
CA ALA A 25 17.12 -33.96 16.49
C ALA A 25 17.67 -33.23 17.72
N SER A 26 18.51 -33.98 18.46
CA SER A 26 19.23 -33.55 19.65
C SER A 26 20.35 -32.56 19.31
N LEU A 27 20.46 -31.49 20.13
CA LEU A 27 21.63 -30.60 20.11
C LEU A 27 22.86 -31.29 20.69
N LEU A 28 23.92 -31.38 19.90
CA LEU A 28 25.28 -31.59 20.35
C LEU A 28 26.08 -30.27 20.15
N LEU A 29 26.44 -29.67 21.26
CA LEU A 29 27.37 -28.52 21.31
C LEU A 29 28.81 -29.03 21.12
N GLY A 30 29.33 -28.82 19.92
CA GLY A 30 30.76 -28.99 19.63
C GLY A 30 31.46 -27.64 19.53
N LYS A 31 32.41 -27.36 20.42
CA LYS A 31 33.35 -26.26 20.29
C LYS A 31 34.35 -26.57 19.17
N THR A 32 34.36 -25.82 18.11
CA THR A 32 35.46 -25.83 17.13
C THR A 32 36.11 -24.44 17.06
N SER A 33 37.42 -24.47 17.18
CA SER A 33 38.33 -23.33 17.14
C SER A 33 38.33 -22.65 15.78
N LEU A 34 38.33 -21.29 15.77
CA LEU A 34 38.68 -20.48 14.61
C LEU A 34 40.17 -20.70 14.25
N ALA A 35 40.40 -21.40 13.17
CA ALA A 35 41.71 -21.41 12.50
C ALA A 35 41.47 -21.29 11.00
N ASP A 36 42.12 -20.28 10.43
CA ASP A 36 42.35 -19.95 9.03
C ASP A 36 41.59 -20.78 7.96
N GLN A 37 40.60 -20.19 7.35
CA GLN A 37 40.15 -20.60 6.03
C GLN A 37 40.70 -19.66 4.97
N PRO A 38 41.30 -20.18 3.87
CA PRO A 38 41.74 -19.38 2.77
C PRO A 38 40.54 -18.74 2.05
N ALA A 39 40.65 -17.45 1.74
CA ALA A 39 39.68 -16.72 0.96
C ALA A 39 39.47 -17.38 -0.41
N GLY A 40 38.22 -17.72 -0.73
CA GLY A 40 37.74 -17.88 -2.09
C GLY A 40 37.58 -19.28 -2.62
N GLN A 41 36.52 -19.96 -2.23
CA GLN A 41 35.73 -20.81 -3.14
C GLN A 41 34.28 -20.72 -2.67
N GLY A 42 33.46 -19.91 -3.40
CA GLY A 42 32.01 -19.88 -3.19
C GLY A 42 31.44 -21.28 -3.41
N SER A 43 30.51 -21.66 -2.56
CA SER A 43 29.80 -22.94 -2.69
C SER A 43 29.21 -23.06 -4.11
N PRO A 44 29.27 -24.23 -4.74
CA PRO A 44 28.65 -24.44 -6.04
C PRO A 44 27.12 -24.37 -5.86
N GLY A 45 26.48 -23.28 -6.28
CA GLY A 45 25.03 -23.16 -6.29
C GLY A 45 24.43 -21.76 -6.11
N GLU A 46 25.16 -20.78 -5.58
CA GLU A 46 24.66 -19.40 -5.55
C GLU A 46 25.09 -18.66 -6.82
N ALA A 47 24.16 -18.54 -7.78
CA ALA A 47 24.38 -17.67 -8.92
C ALA A 47 24.50 -16.24 -8.40
N SER A 48 25.70 -15.63 -8.54
CA SER A 48 25.91 -14.24 -8.13
C SER A 48 24.93 -13.34 -8.88
N PRO A 49 24.39 -12.27 -8.23
CA PRO A 49 23.51 -11.33 -8.90
C PRO A 49 24.14 -10.78 -10.17
N ILE A 50 23.35 -10.65 -11.22
CA ILE A 50 23.76 -10.07 -12.50
C ILE A 50 23.90 -8.55 -12.30
N ASP A 51 25.11 -8.01 -12.41
CA ASP A 51 25.31 -6.57 -12.47
C ASP A 51 24.74 -6.03 -13.80
N ALA A 52 23.80 -5.09 -13.75
CA ALA A 52 23.13 -4.50 -14.91
C ALA A 52 24.12 -3.85 -15.89
N ARG A 53 25.25 -3.34 -15.39
CA ARG A 53 26.31 -2.73 -16.21
C ARG A 53 26.95 -3.73 -17.16
N ARG A 54 26.95 -5.01 -16.86
CA ARG A 54 27.46 -6.07 -17.77
C ARG A 54 26.61 -6.22 -19.02
N PHE A 55 25.37 -5.69 -19.01
CA PHE A 55 24.48 -5.61 -20.17
C PHE A 55 24.50 -4.24 -20.86
N GLY A 56 25.39 -3.34 -20.42
CA GLY A 56 25.59 -2.03 -20.99
C GLY A 56 24.82 -0.90 -20.34
N ALA A 57 24.22 -1.13 -19.16
CA ALA A 57 23.58 -0.06 -18.40
C ALA A 57 24.67 0.92 -17.89
N VAL A 58 24.45 2.22 -18.09
CA VAL A 58 25.42 3.29 -17.78
C VAL A 58 25.12 3.96 -16.43
N GLY A 59 23.87 4.35 -16.21
CA GLY A 59 23.43 4.98 -14.97
C GLY A 59 23.95 6.41 -14.74
N ASP A 60 24.19 7.16 -15.81
CA ASP A 60 24.75 8.53 -15.80
C ASP A 60 23.68 9.64 -15.74
N GLY A 61 22.40 9.24 -15.70
CA GLY A 61 21.25 10.15 -15.69
C GLY A 61 20.91 10.77 -17.04
N LYS A 62 21.53 10.33 -18.13
CA LYS A 62 21.37 10.87 -19.49
C LYS A 62 21.14 9.79 -20.54
N THR A 63 21.95 8.74 -20.49
CA THR A 63 21.89 7.61 -21.43
C THR A 63 20.59 6.83 -21.21
N ASP A 64 19.92 6.48 -22.30
CA ASP A 64 18.76 5.57 -22.25
C ASP A 64 19.23 4.14 -21.98
N ASP A 65 19.00 3.67 -20.78
CA ASP A 65 19.39 2.36 -20.29
C ASP A 65 18.31 1.28 -20.51
N THR A 66 17.16 1.61 -21.12
CA THR A 66 15.98 0.72 -21.22
C THR A 66 16.36 -0.65 -21.81
N ALA A 67 17.02 -0.67 -22.97
CA ALA A 67 17.36 -1.92 -23.62
C ALA A 67 18.39 -2.74 -22.83
N ALA A 68 19.32 -2.08 -22.14
CA ALA A 68 20.32 -2.73 -21.32
C ALA A 68 19.70 -3.39 -20.08
N LEU A 69 18.86 -2.64 -19.36
CA LEU A 69 18.15 -3.12 -18.18
C LEU A 69 17.17 -4.26 -18.53
N GLN A 70 16.44 -4.14 -19.65
CA GLN A 70 15.53 -5.20 -20.07
C GLN A 70 16.27 -6.49 -20.43
N ARG A 71 17.45 -6.40 -21.08
CA ARG A 71 18.30 -7.59 -21.32
C ARG A 71 18.75 -8.25 -20.01
N ALA A 72 19.16 -7.46 -19.03
CA ALA A 72 19.55 -7.98 -17.71
C ALA A 72 18.39 -8.70 -17.02
N LEU A 73 17.20 -8.09 -17.02
CA LEU A 73 15.97 -8.68 -16.45
C LEU A 73 15.57 -9.98 -17.19
N ASN A 74 15.68 -10.00 -18.52
CA ASN A 74 15.40 -11.22 -19.29
C ASN A 74 16.37 -12.34 -18.94
N ALA A 75 17.68 -12.06 -18.87
CA ALA A 75 18.69 -13.04 -18.51
C ALA A 75 18.49 -13.57 -17.07
N ALA A 76 18.10 -12.71 -16.13
CA ALA A 76 17.77 -13.13 -14.78
C ALA A 76 16.50 -14.01 -14.76
N GLY A 77 15.50 -13.72 -15.58
CA GLY A 77 14.28 -14.51 -15.71
C GLY A 77 14.55 -15.95 -16.19
N GLU A 78 15.46 -16.12 -17.14
CA GLU A 78 15.88 -17.44 -17.65
C GLU A 78 16.51 -18.31 -16.54
N THR A 79 17.26 -17.70 -15.64
CA THR A 79 17.97 -18.40 -14.56
C THR A 79 17.23 -18.35 -13.21
N LYS A 80 16.08 -17.69 -13.12
CA LYS A 80 15.37 -17.37 -11.87
C LYS A 80 16.30 -16.70 -10.86
N GLY A 81 17.11 -15.77 -11.36
CA GLY A 81 18.19 -15.12 -10.63
C GLY A 81 17.87 -13.68 -10.25
N SER A 82 18.91 -12.94 -9.90
CA SER A 82 18.81 -11.55 -9.45
C SER A 82 19.57 -10.62 -10.38
N VAL A 83 19.00 -9.43 -10.61
CA VAL A 83 19.70 -8.28 -11.20
C VAL A 83 20.05 -7.32 -10.09
N PHE A 84 21.32 -6.99 -9.97
CA PHE A 84 21.80 -5.91 -9.12
C PHE A 84 21.97 -4.64 -9.94
N LEU A 85 21.33 -3.56 -9.47
CA LEU A 85 21.46 -2.24 -10.03
C LEU A 85 22.42 -1.42 -9.16
N PRO A 86 23.66 -1.19 -9.55
CA PRO A 86 24.59 -0.36 -8.79
C PRO A 86 24.09 1.09 -8.63
N PRO A 87 24.63 1.87 -7.66
CA PRO A 87 24.28 3.28 -7.52
C PRO A 87 24.47 4.05 -8.82
N GLY A 88 23.46 4.84 -9.17
CA GLY A 88 23.43 5.64 -10.39
C GLY A 88 22.00 6.04 -10.75
N VAL A 89 21.84 6.87 -11.77
CA VAL A 89 20.55 7.30 -12.29
C VAL A 89 20.39 6.70 -13.70
N TYR A 90 19.55 5.71 -13.82
CA TYR A 90 19.28 4.97 -15.05
C TYR A 90 18.01 5.51 -15.69
N VAL A 91 18.18 6.24 -16.80
CA VAL A 91 17.04 6.74 -17.58
C VAL A 91 16.45 5.59 -18.37
N THR A 92 15.16 5.29 -18.16
CA THR A 92 14.54 4.10 -18.75
C THR A 92 13.05 4.29 -19.02
N GLY A 93 12.56 3.61 -20.05
CA GLY A 93 11.13 3.45 -20.32
C GLY A 93 10.51 2.31 -19.49
N ASP A 94 9.43 1.76 -20.00
CA ASP A 94 8.70 0.64 -19.40
C ASP A 94 9.60 -0.61 -19.34
N LEU A 95 9.82 -1.14 -18.14
CA LEU A 95 10.59 -2.36 -17.90
C LEU A 95 9.68 -3.50 -17.45
N HIS A 96 9.72 -4.61 -18.14
CA HIS A 96 8.97 -5.81 -17.79
C HIS A 96 9.80 -6.72 -16.89
N VAL A 97 9.38 -6.87 -15.64
CA VAL A 97 9.99 -7.80 -14.69
C VAL A 97 9.53 -9.23 -14.99
N ARG A 98 10.47 -10.18 -14.94
CA ARG A 98 10.18 -11.59 -15.20
C ARG A 98 9.78 -12.33 -13.92
N ALA A 99 9.04 -13.42 -14.09
CA ALA A 99 8.70 -14.30 -12.98
C ALA A 99 9.95 -14.82 -12.26
N SER A 100 9.85 -14.95 -10.94
CA SER A 100 10.93 -15.45 -10.07
C SER A 100 12.25 -14.67 -10.19
N THR A 101 12.18 -13.39 -10.55
CA THR A 101 13.35 -12.51 -10.69
C THR A 101 13.43 -11.55 -9.52
N SER A 102 14.61 -11.35 -8.94
CA SER A 102 14.86 -10.27 -8.00
C SER A 102 15.54 -9.10 -8.71
N PHE A 103 14.98 -7.90 -8.58
CA PHE A 103 15.58 -6.66 -9.07
C PHE A 103 15.95 -5.80 -7.87
N VAL A 104 17.24 -5.73 -7.57
CA VAL A 104 17.77 -5.23 -6.30
C VAL A 104 18.69 -4.04 -6.51
N GLY A 105 18.52 -3.01 -5.73
CA GLY A 105 19.37 -1.82 -5.72
C GLY A 105 19.88 -1.48 -4.34
N LEU A 106 20.53 -0.32 -4.22
CA LEU A 106 20.87 0.28 -2.94
C LEU A 106 19.83 1.34 -2.59
N PRO A 107 19.14 1.19 -1.44
CA PRO A 107 17.99 2.01 -1.11
C PRO A 107 18.36 3.48 -0.95
N SER A 108 17.45 4.33 -1.39
CA SER A 108 17.44 5.75 -1.08
C SER A 108 16.02 6.18 -0.76
N TRP A 109 15.76 6.35 0.48
CA TRP A 109 14.44 6.59 1.02
C TRP A 109 14.43 7.92 1.76
N ASN A 110 14.06 9.01 1.06
CA ASN A 110 13.98 10.35 1.63
C ASN A 110 13.11 11.30 0.79
N TYR A 111 12.67 12.40 1.38
CA TYR A 111 11.86 13.43 0.71
C TYR A 111 12.64 14.40 -0.18
N HIS A 112 13.97 14.42 -0.11
CA HIS A 112 14.79 15.45 -0.75
C HIS A 112 15.37 15.00 -2.09
N GLY A 113 14.99 13.88 -2.57
CA GLY A 113 15.41 13.32 -3.85
C GLY A 113 15.99 11.93 -3.72
N PRO A 114 15.88 11.16 -4.80
CA PRO A 114 16.41 9.82 -4.83
C PRO A 114 17.94 9.82 -4.77
N GLY A 115 18.51 8.85 -4.12
CA GLY A 115 19.91 8.50 -4.17
C GLY A 115 20.03 7.01 -4.43
N GLY A 116 21.20 6.42 -4.24
CA GLY A 116 21.40 4.99 -4.47
C GLY A 116 21.08 4.58 -5.91
N SER A 117 20.28 3.55 -6.10
CA SER A 117 19.94 2.98 -7.41
C SER A 117 18.60 3.56 -7.89
N THR A 118 18.66 4.54 -8.79
CA THR A 118 17.49 5.27 -9.28
C THR A 118 17.14 4.87 -10.71
N LEU A 119 15.89 4.43 -10.92
CA LEU A 119 15.25 4.33 -12.22
C LEU A 119 14.47 5.62 -12.48
N ARG A 120 14.79 6.30 -13.58
CA ARG A 120 14.17 7.57 -13.94
C ARG A 120 13.41 7.45 -15.24
N LEU A 121 12.14 7.83 -15.25
CA LEU A 121 11.28 7.76 -16.43
C LEU A 121 11.86 8.56 -17.61
N ALA A 122 12.00 7.91 -18.75
CA ALA A 122 12.58 8.49 -19.97
C ALA A 122 11.55 9.23 -20.81
N SER A 123 10.32 8.71 -20.93
CA SER A 123 9.31 9.17 -21.89
C SER A 123 7.95 9.36 -21.25
N ALA A 124 7.19 10.33 -21.77
CA ALA A 124 5.81 10.58 -21.42
C ALA A 124 4.81 9.53 -21.94
N ASP A 125 5.25 8.68 -22.88
CA ASP A 125 4.37 7.71 -23.56
C ASP A 125 4.31 6.34 -22.86
N ALA A 126 5.07 6.14 -21.78
CA ALA A 126 5.04 4.92 -20.99
C ALA A 126 3.72 4.78 -20.22
N SER A 127 3.24 3.55 -20.05
CA SER A 127 2.11 3.27 -19.16
C SER A 127 2.52 3.20 -17.69
N CYS A 128 3.73 2.69 -17.44
CA CYS A 128 4.35 2.62 -16.13
C CYS A 128 5.87 2.57 -16.27
N LEU A 129 6.60 2.60 -15.16
CA LEU A 129 8.05 2.42 -15.17
C LEU A 129 8.45 0.95 -14.97
N LEU A 130 7.83 0.25 -14.01
CA LEU A 130 7.99 -1.20 -13.82
C LEU A 130 6.66 -1.91 -14.00
N ASN A 131 6.63 -2.84 -14.95
CA ASN A 131 5.48 -3.68 -15.24
C ASN A 131 5.67 -5.05 -14.59
N LEU A 132 4.79 -5.39 -13.64
CA LEU A 132 4.78 -6.65 -12.90
C LEU A 132 3.67 -7.60 -13.39
N THR A 133 3.08 -7.38 -14.56
CA THR A 133 1.88 -8.11 -15.00
C THR A 133 2.02 -9.63 -14.96
N GLU A 134 3.21 -10.18 -15.23
CA GLU A 134 3.50 -11.62 -15.15
C GLU A 134 4.74 -11.92 -14.30
N ALA A 135 5.05 -11.03 -13.37
CA ALA A 135 6.21 -11.13 -12.51
C ALA A 135 5.96 -12.03 -11.28
N PHE A 136 5.38 -13.21 -11.49
CA PHE A 136 5.04 -14.16 -10.42
C PHE A 136 6.27 -14.50 -9.57
N GLY A 137 6.17 -14.26 -8.25
CA GLY A 137 7.26 -14.51 -7.30
C GLY A 137 8.45 -13.57 -7.41
N ALA A 138 8.32 -12.45 -8.12
CA ALA A 138 9.39 -11.47 -8.24
C ALA A 138 9.61 -10.67 -6.95
N THR A 139 10.81 -10.13 -6.79
CA THR A 139 11.15 -9.21 -5.71
C THR A 139 11.73 -7.92 -6.30
N ILE A 140 11.20 -6.78 -5.88
CA ILE A 140 11.71 -5.44 -6.18
C ILE A 140 12.20 -4.86 -4.87
N GLU A 141 13.49 -4.57 -4.75
CA GLU A 141 14.07 -4.19 -3.47
C GLU A 141 15.07 -3.04 -3.60
N GLY A 142 14.95 -2.05 -2.73
CA GLY A 142 15.94 -0.99 -2.57
C GLY A 142 16.12 -0.10 -3.79
N LEU A 143 15.07 0.12 -4.60
CA LEU A 143 15.11 0.97 -5.79
C LEU A 143 14.37 2.28 -5.55
N ALA A 144 14.89 3.38 -6.10
CA ALA A 144 14.16 4.62 -6.25
C ALA A 144 13.60 4.71 -7.69
N LEU A 145 12.29 4.94 -7.81
CA LEU A 145 11.57 5.13 -9.06
C LEU A 145 11.09 6.58 -9.14
N GLU A 146 11.56 7.33 -10.13
CA GLU A 146 11.31 8.75 -10.32
C GLU A 146 10.56 9.02 -11.64
N GLY A 147 9.31 9.49 -11.55
CA GLY A 147 8.43 9.73 -12.70
C GLY A 147 8.65 11.08 -13.37
N ARG A 148 9.27 12.06 -12.69
CA ARG A 148 9.54 13.43 -13.18
C ARG A 148 8.30 14.22 -13.59
N ASP A 149 7.12 13.83 -13.14
CA ASP A 149 5.83 14.39 -13.56
C ASP A 149 5.62 14.36 -15.09
N LEU A 150 6.19 13.35 -15.77
CA LEU A 150 6.09 13.20 -17.22
C LEU A 150 4.81 12.48 -17.63
N GLY A 151 4.27 12.88 -18.77
CA GLY A 151 3.10 12.23 -19.39
C GLY A 151 1.78 12.49 -18.66
N SER A 152 0.82 11.62 -18.90
CA SER A 152 -0.50 11.66 -18.27
C SER A 152 -0.92 10.25 -17.87
N GLY A 153 -1.18 10.04 -16.59
CA GLY A 153 -1.60 8.74 -16.08
C GLY A 153 -0.49 7.67 -16.08
N VAL A 154 0.79 8.08 -16.08
CA VAL A 154 1.93 7.15 -16.02
C VAL A 154 2.12 6.68 -14.59
N HIS A 155 2.13 5.37 -14.37
CA HIS A 155 2.28 4.76 -13.04
C HIS A 155 3.74 4.42 -12.71
N GLY A 156 4.07 4.35 -11.42
CA GLY A 156 5.40 3.91 -10.98
C GLY A 156 5.61 2.41 -11.20
N ILE A 157 4.82 1.61 -10.51
CA ILE A 157 4.80 0.15 -10.61
C ILE A 157 3.37 -0.28 -10.93
N ALA A 158 3.20 -1.15 -11.91
CA ALA A 158 1.86 -1.58 -12.29
C ALA A 158 1.73 -3.07 -12.62
N THR A 159 0.54 -3.61 -12.38
CA THR A 159 0.03 -4.81 -13.05
C THR A 159 -1.12 -4.38 -13.95
N HIS A 160 -1.05 -4.72 -15.23
CA HIS A 160 -2.07 -4.38 -16.22
C HIS A 160 -2.84 -5.64 -16.62
N ARG A 161 -3.83 -6.04 -15.83
CA ARG A 161 -4.65 -7.21 -16.10
C ARG A 161 -6.12 -6.85 -16.09
N GLN A 162 -6.87 -7.40 -17.03
CA GLN A 162 -8.34 -7.34 -17.05
C GLN A 162 -8.98 -8.56 -16.38
N LYS A 163 -8.23 -9.65 -16.24
CA LYS A 163 -8.66 -10.92 -15.65
C LYS A 163 -7.66 -11.40 -14.61
N TRP A 164 -8.16 -12.13 -13.65
CA TRP A 164 -7.34 -12.80 -12.64
C TRP A 164 -6.43 -13.83 -13.29
N ALA A 165 -5.19 -13.88 -12.82
CA ALA A 165 -4.27 -14.95 -13.22
C ALA A 165 -4.58 -16.23 -12.46
N ASP A 166 -4.29 -17.38 -13.09
CA ASP A 166 -4.45 -18.69 -12.44
C ASP A 166 -3.43 -18.94 -11.32
N ASN A 167 -2.27 -18.25 -11.40
CA ASN A 167 -1.21 -18.33 -10.40
C ASN A 167 -1.22 -17.12 -9.47
N GLU A 168 -0.83 -17.34 -8.22
CA GLU A 168 -0.59 -16.26 -7.26
C GLU A 168 0.54 -15.35 -7.74
N ASP A 169 0.36 -14.04 -7.60
CA ASP A 169 1.39 -13.08 -7.96
C ASP A 169 2.64 -13.25 -7.11
N SER A 170 2.48 -13.39 -5.81
CA SER A 170 3.55 -13.61 -4.83
C SER A 170 4.74 -12.64 -4.95
N PHE A 171 4.57 -11.52 -5.65
CA PHE A 171 5.61 -10.52 -5.77
C PHE A 171 5.77 -9.72 -4.46
N ARG A 172 6.97 -9.20 -4.28
CA ARG A 172 7.34 -8.37 -3.12
C ARG A 172 7.95 -7.07 -3.58
N ILE A 173 7.53 -5.97 -2.96
CA ILE A 173 8.11 -4.63 -3.13
C ILE A 173 8.59 -4.21 -1.75
N ASP A 174 9.87 -4.03 -1.57
CA ASP A 174 10.50 -3.77 -0.28
C ASP A 174 11.55 -2.66 -0.34
N GLY A 175 11.52 -1.73 0.61
CA GLY A 175 12.52 -0.67 0.73
C GLY A 175 12.63 0.26 -0.49
N CYS A 176 11.56 0.41 -1.26
CA CYS A 176 11.55 1.22 -2.47
C CYS A 176 11.06 2.65 -2.21
N GLN A 177 11.48 3.58 -3.07
CA GLN A 177 10.88 4.90 -3.19
C GLN A 177 10.17 5.00 -4.55
N VAL A 178 8.91 5.43 -4.58
CA VAL A 178 8.13 5.59 -5.82
C VAL A 178 7.48 6.98 -5.82
N ALA A 179 7.98 7.87 -6.66
CA ALA A 179 7.58 9.27 -6.58
C ALA A 179 7.49 9.99 -7.93
N HIS A 180 6.70 11.07 -7.95
CA HIS A 180 6.57 12.00 -9.08
C HIS A 180 6.06 11.36 -10.37
N PHE A 181 5.20 10.35 -10.28
CA PHE A 181 4.45 9.80 -11.40
C PHE A 181 3.14 10.58 -11.58
N THR A 182 2.69 10.74 -12.84
CA THR A 182 1.42 11.45 -13.13
C THR A 182 0.18 10.59 -12.90
N GLY A 183 0.34 9.28 -12.83
CA GLY A 183 -0.66 8.29 -12.38
C GLY A 183 -0.45 7.90 -10.92
N ASP A 184 -0.79 6.66 -10.59
CA ASP A 184 -0.59 6.10 -9.26
C ASP A 184 0.88 5.73 -9.00
N GLY A 185 1.29 5.79 -7.75
CA GLY A 185 2.59 5.24 -7.38
C GLY A 185 2.65 3.74 -7.67
N LEU A 186 1.72 2.98 -7.10
CA LEU A 186 1.46 1.58 -7.42
C LEU A 186 0.04 1.42 -7.95
N HIS A 187 -0.11 0.83 -9.15
CA HIS A 187 -1.39 0.53 -9.79
C HIS A 187 -1.54 -0.97 -9.98
N LEU A 188 -2.25 -1.62 -9.06
CA LEU A 188 -2.33 -3.08 -8.99
C LEU A 188 -3.71 -3.56 -9.46
N GLU A 189 -3.79 -4.01 -10.72
CA GLU A 189 -5.00 -4.56 -11.33
C GLU A 189 -4.99 -6.08 -11.31
N CYS A 190 -6.02 -6.67 -10.72
CA CYS A 190 -6.19 -8.11 -10.56
C CYS A 190 -4.97 -8.79 -9.89
N ALA A 191 -4.38 -8.10 -8.90
CA ALA A 191 -3.23 -8.61 -8.15
C ALA A 191 -3.68 -9.36 -6.89
N TRP A 192 -3.03 -10.48 -6.58
CA TRP A 192 -3.34 -11.26 -5.38
C TRP A 192 -2.13 -12.00 -4.81
N CYS A 193 -2.13 -12.24 -3.48
CA CYS A 193 -0.98 -12.77 -2.75
C CYS A 193 0.30 -11.93 -2.95
N PHE A 194 0.30 -10.66 -2.54
CA PHE A 194 1.44 -9.77 -2.71
C PHE A 194 1.86 -9.10 -1.40
N SER A 195 3.04 -8.48 -1.41
CA SER A 195 3.54 -7.72 -0.26
C SER A 195 4.19 -6.41 -0.69
N VAL A 196 3.84 -5.30 0.01
CA VAL A 196 4.49 -3.99 -0.12
C VAL A 196 4.93 -3.56 1.26
N ARG A 197 6.25 -3.38 1.46
CA ARG A 197 6.82 -3.08 2.77
C ARG A 197 7.89 -2.01 2.72
N HIS A 198 8.10 -1.33 3.86
CA HIS A 198 9.22 -0.41 4.10
C HIS A 198 9.44 0.60 2.97
N SER A 199 8.38 0.92 2.22
CA SER A 199 8.49 1.73 1.01
C SER A 199 7.90 3.13 1.20
N MET A 200 8.46 4.12 0.51
CA MET A 200 7.95 5.47 0.44
C MET A 200 7.28 5.68 -0.92
N ILE A 201 5.98 5.89 -0.91
CA ILE A 201 5.18 6.12 -2.11
C ILE A 201 4.58 7.52 -2.00
N ALA A 202 5.18 8.49 -2.69
CA ALA A 202 4.90 9.88 -2.40
C ALA A 202 4.86 10.78 -3.63
N TYR A 203 4.09 11.86 -3.54
CA TYR A 203 4.02 12.91 -4.55
C TYR A 203 3.58 12.44 -5.94
N ASN A 204 2.74 11.39 -6.01
CA ASN A 204 2.20 10.92 -7.27
C ASN A 204 0.91 11.68 -7.63
N GLY A 205 0.62 11.78 -8.91
CA GLY A 205 -0.54 12.50 -9.45
C GLY A 205 -1.87 11.78 -9.26
N GLY A 206 -1.83 10.46 -9.06
CA GLY A 206 -2.96 9.61 -8.70
C GLY A 206 -2.94 9.21 -7.22
N ASP A 207 -3.36 7.98 -6.94
CA ASP A 207 -3.29 7.38 -5.61
C ASP A 207 -1.85 6.93 -5.29
N GLY A 208 -1.51 6.86 -4.02
CA GLY A 208 -0.24 6.26 -3.62
C GLY A 208 -0.21 4.79 -4.01
N LEU A 209 -1.18 4.01 -3.53
CA LEU A 209 -1.40 2.62 -3.91
C LEU A 209 -2.87 2.42 -4.27
N ASN A 210 -3.15 2.08 -5.51
CA ASN A 210 -4.47 1.72 -6.02
C ASN A 210 -4.54 0.21 -6.21
N LEU A 211 -5.51 -0.44 -5.57
CA LEU A 211 -5.68 -1.89 -5.57
C LEU A 211 -7.03 -2.32 -6.12
N ARG A 212 -7.00 -3.17 -7.12
CA ARG A 212 -8.02 -4.14 -7.46
C ARG A 212 -7.44 -5.52 -7.24
N GLY A 213 -7.72 -6.12 -6.06
CA GLY A 213 -6.99 -7.32 -5.68
C GLY A 213 -7.30 -7.83 -4.29
N TRP A 214 -6.62 -8.89 -3.87
CA TRP A 214 -6.77 -9.49 -2.55
C TRP A 214 -5.50 -10.15 -2.02
N ASP A 215 -5.58 -10.65 -0.78
CA ASP A 215 -4.48 -11.31 -0.06
C ASP A 215 -3.20 -10.48 -0.01
N GLY A 216 -3.36 -9.14 0.22
CA GLY A 216 -2.26 -8.19 0.26
C GLY A 216 -1.72 -7.95 1.65
N PHE A 217 -0.40 -7.90 1.79
CA PHE A 217 0.30 -7.39 2.96
C PHE A 217 0.89 -6.01 2.65
N ILE A 218 0.36 -4.95 3.27
CA ILE A 218 0.82 -3.56 3.10
C ILE A 218 1.27 -3.07 4.46
N LEU A 219 2.56 -3.14 4.72
CA LEU A 219 3.14 -3.01 6.06
C LEU A 219 4.30 -2.02 6.09
N ASP A 220 4.34 -1.19 7.13
CA ASP A 220 5.48 -0.29 7.43
C ASP A 220 5.82 0.68 6.29
N ASN A 221 4.82 1.13 5.51
CA ASN A 221 5.04 2.04 4.40
C ASN A 221 4.74 3.49 4.79
N TRP A 222 5.26 4.41 3.99
CA TRP A 222 4.93 5.82 4.02
C TRP A 222 4.23 6.22 2.72
N LEU A 223 2.92 6.51 2.79
CA LEU A 223 2.07 6.90 1.68
C LEU A 223 1.73 8.39 1.85
N SER A 224 2.41 9.30 1.14
CA SER A 224 2.38 10.70 1.50
C SER A 224 2.34 11.66 0.30
N GLY A 225 1.51 12.69 0.41
CA GLY A 225 1.49 13.78 -0.57
C GLY A 225 1.00 13.40 -1.96
N ASN A 226 0.34 12.26 -2.12
CA ASN A 226 -0.26 11.86 -3.39
C ASN A 226 -1.50 12.72 -3.66
N ARG A 227 -1.79 13.08 -4.92
CA ARG A 227 -2.96 13.91 -5.25
C ARG A 227 -4.29 13.20 -5.08
N GLY A 228 -4.30 11.89 -5.24
CA GLY A 228 -5.42 11.01 -4.91
C GLY A 228 -5.41 10.59 -3.44
N ALA A 229 -5.85 9.38 -3.17
CA ALA A 229 -5.78 8.77 -1.85
C ALA A 229 -4.37 8.24 -1.55
N GLY A 230 -4.06 8.03 -0.27
CA GLY A 230 -2.86 7.29 0.12
C GLY A 230 -2.98 5.83 -0.31
N PHE A 231 -4.04 5.16 0.14
CA PHE A 231 -4.44 3.83 -0.29
C PHE A 231 -5.87 3.85 -0.80
N ALA A 232 -6.12 3.24 -1.94
CA ALA A 232 -7.43 3.11 -2.54
C ALA A 232 -7.72 1.68 -3.01
N ALA A 233 -8.89 1.17 -2.63
CA ALA A 233 -9.43 -0.09 -3.15
C ALA A 233 -10.90 0.15 -3.50
N ARG A 234 -11.16 0.55 -4.75
CA ARG A 234 -12.47 1.01 -5.21
C ARG A 234 -13.20 0.02 -6.11
N GLN A 235 -12.56 -1.10 -6.44
CA GLN A 235 -13.13 -2.18 -7.26
C GLN A 235 -13.13 -3.48 -6.45
N GLU A 236 -13.09 -4.66 -7.09
CA GLU A 236 -13.04 -5.94 -6.38
C GLU A 236 -11.78 -6.02 -5.50
N ASN A 237 -12.00 -6.14 -4.18
CA ASN A 237 -10.90 -6.15 -3.24
C ASN A 237 -11.27 -6.94 -1.98
N ALA A 238 -10.29 -7.65 -1.39
CA ALA A 238 -10.48 -8.42 -0.17
C ALA A 238 -9.17 -8.80 0.54
N SER A 239 -9.28 -9.28 1.78
CA SER A 239 -8.21 -9.98 2.52
C SER A 239 -6.91 -9.17 2.60
N VAL A 240 -7.00 -7.90 3.01
CA VAL A 240 -5.82 -7.02 3.09
C VAL A 240 -5.44 -6.76 4.54
N THR A 241 -4.17 -7.01 4.86
CA THR A 241 -3.54 -6.54 6.09
C THR A 241 -2.83 -5.22 5.84
N PHE A 242 -3.34 -4.13 6.44
CA PHE A 242 -2.82 -2.77 6.35
C PHE A 242 -2.38 -2.32 7.74
N THR A 243 -1.08 -2.45 8.05
CA THR A 243 -0.57 -2.30 9.42
C THR A 243 0.71 -1.49 9.48
N ALA A 244 0.84 -0.67 10.54
CA ALA A 244 2.03 0.15 10.85
C ALA A 244 2.41 1.16 9.75
N ASN A 245 1.50 1.49 8.85
CA ASN A 245 1.76 2.47 7.81
C ASN A 245 1.60 3.90 8.33
N ARG A 246 2.37 4.82 7.77
CA ARG A 246 2.19 6.26 7.89
C ARG A 246 1.55 6.79 6.61
N VAL A 247 0.32 7.30 6.72
CA VAL A 247 -0.47 7.76 5.57
C VAL A 247 -0.86 9.21 5.81
N GLU A 248 -0.29 10.13 5.03
CA GLU A 248 -0.46 11.53 5.36
C GLU A 248 -0.37 12.48 4.16
N TRP A 249 -0.95 13.66 4.29
CA TRP A 249 -0.89 14.73 3.28
C TRP A 249 -1.47 14.38 1.91
N ASN A 250 -2.27 13.31 1.80
CA ASN A 250 -2.89 12.92 0.54
C ASN A 250 -4.05 13.86 0.18
N GLY A 251 -4.22 14.12 -1.11
CA GLY A 251 -5.17 15.10 -1.60
C GLY A 251 -6.63 14.69 -1.47
N GLN A 252 -6.91 13.40 -1.36
CA GLN A 252 -8.24 12.84 -1.11
C GLN A 252 -8.25 12.10 0.24
N GLU A 253 -8.83 10.91 0.32
CA GLU A 253 -8.76 10.08 1.53
C GLU A 253 -7.32 9.65 1.84
N ASN A 254 -6.97 9.51 3.11
CA ASN A 254 -5.76 8.75 3.41
C ASN A 254 -5.96 7.27 3.09
N MET A 255 -7.16 6.72 3.39
CA MET A 255 -7.52 5.36 3.02
C MET A 255 -8.99 5.29 2.59
N VAL A 256 -9.28 4.64 1.46
CA VAL A 256 -10.62 4.32 1.02
C VAL A 256 -10.75 2.87 0.59
N VAL A 257 -11.77 2.21 1.12
CA VAL A 257 -12.17 0.84 0.75
C VAL A 257 -13.64 0.87 0.35
N ALA A 258 -13.96 0.42 -0.87
CA ALA A 258 -15.31 0.38 -1.38
C ALA A 258 -15.75 -1.06 -1.67
N GLY A 259 -16.72 -1.58 -0.89
CA GLY A 259 -17.25 -2.93 -1.03
C GLY A 259 -16.22 -4.03 -0.77
N GLY A 260 -15.20 -3.75 0.08
CA GLY A 260 -14.14 -4.69 0.40
C GLY A 260 -14.54 -5.72 1.47
N ASP A 261 -13.83 -6.83 1.52
CA ASP A 261 -14.04 -7.91 2.48
C ASP A 261 -12.74 -8.30 3.19
N GLY A 262 -12.79 -8.54 4.51
CA GLY A 262 -11.66 -9.07 5.27
C GLY A 262 -10.47 -8.11 5.44
N TYR A 263 -10.68 -6.87 5.88
CA TYR A 263 -9.62 -5.89 6.10
C TYR A 263 -9.15 -5.84 7.56
N GLN A 264 -7.85 -5.82 7.77
CA GLN A 264 -7.21 -5.49 9.05
C GLN A 264 -6.49 -4.15 8.93
N ILE A 265 -7.04 -3.09 9.49
CA ILE A 265 -6.49 -1.72 9.48
C ILE A 265 -6.03 -1.41 10.91
N THR A 266 -4.78 -1.70 11.23
CA THR A 266 -4.31 -1.72 12.62
C THR A 266 -2.98 -1.01 12.84
N GLY A 267 -2.89 -0.21 13.90
CA GLY A 267 -1.64 0.42 14.30
C GLY A 267 -1.05 1.41 13.31
N ASN A 268 -1.87 2.02 12.46
CA ASN A 268 -1.43 2.99 11.48
C ASN A 268 -1.47 4.43 12.02
N PHE A 269 -0.71 5.31 11.40
CA PHE A 269 -0.77 6.73 11.59
C PHE A 269 -1.37 7.42 10.35
N PHE A 270 -2.59 7.97 10.49
CA PHE A 270 -3.27 8.74 9.45
C PHE A 270 -3.27 10.22 9.81
N ASP A 271 -2.84 11.10 8.90
CA ASP A 271 -2.80 12.52 9.16
C ASP A 271 -3.08 13.35 7.90
N ARG A 272 -3.77 14.47 8.06
CA ARG A 272 -3.94 15.51 7.04
C ARG A 272 -4.48 15.00 5.69
N ALA A 273 -5.45 14.11 5.68
CA ALA A 273 -6.17 13.78 4.46
C ALA A 273 -6.91 15.01 3.91
N GLY A 274 -7.00 15.13 2.61
CA GLY A 274 -7.83 16.16 1.97
C GLY A 274 -9.30 16.00 2.35
N THR A 275 -9.79 14.76 2.37
CA THR A 275 -11.16 14.40 2.75
C THR A 275 -11.15 13.48 3.99
N CYS A 276 -11.56 12.23 3.88
CA CYS A 276 -11.63 11.32 5.03
C CYS A 276 -10.25 10.77 5.44
N GLY A 277 -10.05 10.55 6.74
CA GLY A 277 -8.90 9.79 7.23
C GLY A 277 -8.99 8.34 6.79
N ILE A 278 -10.06 7.65 7.18
CA ILE A 278 -10.42 6.29 6.74
C ILE A 278 -11.85 6.32 6.25
N ALA A 279 -12.13 5.80 5.05
CA ALA A 279 -13.47 5.67 4.50
C ALA A 279 -13.77 4.22 4.11
N LEU A 280 -14.75 3.62 4.75
CA LEU A 280 -15.44 2.44 4.24
C LEU A 280 -16.68 2.92 3.48
N ARG A 281 -16.82 2.53 2.23
CA ARG A 281 -17.96 2.91 1.39
C ARG A 281 -18.62 1.68 0.80
N LYS A 282 -19.95 1.65 0.76
CA LYS A 282 -20.65 0.63 -0.03
C LYS A 282 -20.39 0.85 -1.52
N ARG A 283 -20.35 -0.23 -2.27
CA ARG A 283 -20.26 -0.21 -3.73
C ARG A 283 -21.45 -0.99 -4.31
N THR A 284 -21.26 -2.20 -4.80
CA THR A 284 -22.36 -3.14 -5.15
C THR A 284 -22.93 -3.84 -3.91
N GLY A 285 -22.16 -3.86 -2.82
CA GLY A 285 -22.50 -4.38 -1.50
C GLY A 285 -21.78 -3.60 -0.40
N PRO A 286 -22.02 -3.94 0.87
CA PRO A 286 -21.32 -3.36 2.01
C PRO A 286 -19.84 -3.76 2.02
N CYS A 287 -19.03 -3.03 2.80
CA CYS A 287 -17.74 -3.56 3.25
C CYS A 287 -18.02 -4.61 4.33
N ASN A 288 -17.33 -5.76 4.29
CA ASN A 288 -17.56 -6.84 5.24
C ASN A 288 -16.29 -7.17 6.05
N GLN A 289 -16.51 -7.59 7.31
CA GLN A 289 -15.45 -8.13 8.18
C GLN A 289 -14.21 -7.23 8.27
N VAL A 290 -14.41 -5.97 8.66
CA VAL A 290 -13.35 -4.98 8.75
C VAL A 290 -13.00 -4.67 10.20
N THR A 291 -11.72 -4.77 10.53
CA THR A 291 -11.17 -4.31 11.81
C THR A 291 -10.43 -2.98 11.61
N ILE A 292 -10.81 -1.95 12.37
CA ILE A 292 -10.12 -0.65 12.46
C ILE A 292 -9.72 -0.46 13.91
N SER A 293 -8.47 -0.72 14.28
CA SER A 293 -8.07 -0.70 15.69
C SER A 293 -6.67 -0.17 15.95
N GLY A 294 -6.52 0.54 17.06
CA GLY A 294 -5.22 1.03 17.51
C GLY A 294 -4.57 2.05 16.56
N ASN A 295 -5.35 2.69 15.69
CA ASN A 295 -4.84 3.70 14.78
C ASN A 295 -4.81 5.07 15.45
N PHE A 296 -3.86 5.91 15.04
CA PHE A 296 -3.81 7.32 15.36
C PHE A 296 -4.26 8.12 14.14
N ILE A 297 -5.37 8.90 14.27
CA ILE A 297 -6.02 9.57 13.14
C ILE A 297 -6.23 11.03 13.49
N LYS A 298 -5.68 11.95 12.66
CA LYS A 298 -5.81 13.38 12.95
C LYS A 298 -5.89 14.25 11.70
N ARG A 299 -6.52 15.41 11.86
CA ARG A 299 -6.55 16.53 10.91
C ARG A 299 -6.99 16.16 9.49
N SER A 300 -7.91 15.21 9.32
CA SER A 300 -8.49 14.89 8.02
C SER A 300 -9.55 15.93 7.61
N GLY A 301 -9.93 15.97 6.33
CA GLY A 301 -10.91 16.95 5.82
C GLY A 301 -10.32 18.33 5.55
N LYS A 302 -9.06 18.41 5.14
CA LYS A 302 -8.31 19.66 4.90
C LYS A 302 -8.66 20.39 3.61
N LEU A 303 -9.28 19.73 2.63
CA LEU A 303 -9.73 20.42 1.43
C LEU A 303 -10.75 21.51 1.79
N ALA A 304 -10.58 22.70 1.24
CA ALA A 304 -11.53 23.79 1.45
C ALA A 304 -12.95 23.45 0.95
N SER A 305 -13.05 22.53 -0.01
CA SER A 305 -14.30 21.97 -0.52
C SER A 305 -14.87 20.82 0.33
N ALA A 306 -14.10 20.26 1.27
CA ALA A 306 -14.57 19.18 2.13
C ALA A 306 -15.69 19.68 3.02
N SER A 307 -16.84 19.04 2.96
CA SER A 307 -18.03 19.37 3.73
C SER A 307 -18.78 18.10 4.12
N GLY A 308 -19.66 18.22 5.12
CA GLY A 308 -20.44 17.07 5.57
C GLY A 308 -19.54 15.87 5.88
N VAL A 309 -19.88 14.71 5.35
CA VAL A 309 -19.16 13.45 5.58
C VAL A 309 -17.77 13.36 4.92
N ASP A 310 -17.37 14.33 4.13
CA ASP A 310 -16.03 14.37 3.55
C ASP A 310 -15.00 15.03 4.49
N SER A 311 -15.47 15.73 5.52
CA SER A 311 -14.61 16.30 6.57
C SER A 311 -14.72 15.46 7.85
N VAL A 312 -14.14 14.25 7.83
CA VAL A 312 -14.29 13.27 8.91
C VAL A 312 -13.00 12.44 9.11
N GLN A 313 -12.77 11.96 10.34
CA GLN A 313 -11.64 11.05 10.59
C GLN A 313 -11.96 9.64 10.13
N ILE A 314 -13.12 9.09 10.52
CA ILE A 314 -13.55 7.74 10.13
C ILE A 314 -14.98 7.81 9.57
N LEU A 315 -15.15 7.40 8.33
CA LEU A 315 -16.44 7.23 7.67
C LEU A 315 -16.75 5.73 7.51
N LEU A 316 -17.88 5.29 8.03
CA LEU A 316 -18.41 3.92 7.89
C LEU A 316 -19.77 4.01 7.18
N ASP A 317 -19.76 3.97 5.84
CA ASP A 317 -20.98 4.07 5.01
C ASP A 317 -21.31 2.70 4.40
N GLY A 318 -22.28 2.02 5.02
CA GLY A 318 -22.77 0.72 4.57
C GLY A 318 -21.74 -0.39 4.76
N ALA A 319 -21.60 -0.89 5.99
CA ALA A 319 -20.65 -1.97 6.30
C ALA A 319 -21.25 -2.99 7.27
N GLU A 320 -20.76 -4.21 7.21
CA GLU A 320 -21.21 -5.33 8.03
C GLU A 320 -20.03 -6.04 8.70
N GLY A 321 -20.20 -6.46 9.95
CA GLY A 321 -19.14 -7.14 10.70
C GLY A 321 -17.95 -6.23 11.00
N VAL A 322 -18.17 -4.95 11.30
CA VAL A 322 -17.11 -3.97 11.55
C VAL A 322 -16.78 -3.88 13.04
N SER A 323 -15.47 -3.91 13.32
CA SER A 323 -14.93 -3.59 14.63
C SER A 323 -14.06 -2.32 14.53
N CYS A 324 -14.61 -1.17 14.97
CA CYS A 324 -13.90 0.12 15.06
C CYS A 324 -13.62 0.42 16.54
N VAL A 325 -12.45 0.01 17.03
CA VAL A 325 -12.16 -0.06 18.47
C VAL A 325 -10.77 0.47 18.81
N GLY A 326 -10.67 1.26 19.88
CA GLY A 326 -9.38 1.64 20.47
C GLY A 326 -8.54 2.58 19.60
N ASN A 327 -9.17 3.37 18.74
CA ASN A 327 -8.46 4.36 17.93
C ASN A 327 -8.31 5.68 18.70
N SER A 328 -7.21 6.41 18.45
CA SER A 328 -6.98 7.75 18.98
C SER A 328 -7.24 8.79 17.89
N ILE A 329 -8.17 9.70 18.14
CA ILE A 329 -8.71 10.63 17.13
C ILE A 329 -8.54 12.08 17.62
N GLN A 330 -7.97 12.94 16.76
CA GLN A 330 -7.73 14.34 17.10
C GLN A 330 -7.96 15.28 15.91
N ALA A 331 -8.72 16.35 16.11
CA ALA A 331 -8.82 17.49 15.21
C ALA A 331 -7.63 18.46 15.41
N GLY A 332 -7.51 19.40 14.54
CA GLY A 332 -6.52 20.46 14.62
C GLY A 332 -6.26 21.13 13.29
N ARG A 333 -5.27 21.99 13.25
CA ARG A 333 -4.67 22.48 12.00
C ARG A 333 -3.16 22.45 12.14
N ASP A 334 -2.50 22.53 11.02
CA ASP A 334 -1.03 22.58 10.95
C ASP A 334 -0.60 23.57 9.87
N ASP A 335 0.47 23.35 9.17
CA ASP A 335 0.99 24.16 8.08
C ASP A 335 1.46 25.53 8.59
N GLY A 336 2.15 25.54 9.72
CA GLY A 336 2.59 26.77 10.37
C GLY A 336 1.45 27.65 10.87
N GLY A 337 0.30 27.06 11.17
CA GLY A 337 -0.89 27.77 11.64
C GLY A 337 -1.77 28.35 10.53
N ALA A 338 -1.45 28.11 9.25
CA ALA A 338 -2.21 28.62 8.11
C ALA A 338 -3.28 27.66 7.58
N GLY A 339 -3.23 26.38 7.95
CA GLY A 339 -4.15 25.36 7.46
C GLY A 339 -5.57 25.50 7.96
N VAL A 340 -6.47 24.76 7.35
CA VAL A 340 -7.89 24.69 7.74
C VAL A 340 -8.03 23.90 9.04
N TRP A 341 -8.90 24.37 9.94
CA TRP A 341 -9.29 23.61 11.12
C TRP A 341 -10.16 22.42 10.71
N SER A 342 -9.73 21.21 11.00
CA SER A 342 -10.39 19.97 10.56
C SER A 342 -10.17 18.81 11.54
N PRO A 343 -11.03 17.78 11.48
CA PRO A 343 -12.24 17.68 10.67
C PRO A 343 -13.47 18.28 11.33
N ALA A 344 -14.54 18.39 10.57
CA ALA A 344 -15.86 18.73 11.09
C ALA A 344 -16.39 17.63 12.03
N PHE A 345 -16.19 16.36 11.68
CA PHE A 345 -16.73 15.21 12.39
C PHE A 345 -15.64 14.20 12.75
N GLY A 346 -15.77 13.52 13.89
CA GLY A 346 -14.86 12.47 14.32
C GLY A 346 -15.15 11.15 13.63
N ILE A 347 -16.23 10.47 14.02
CA ILE A 347 -16.71 9.22 13.42
C ILE A 347 -18.11 9.47 12.85
N VAL A 348 -18.30 9.17 11.57
CA VAL A 348 -19.60 9.21 10.90
C VAL A 348 -19.95 7.80 10.46
N TYR A 349 -21.13 7.31 10.78
CA TYR A 349 -21.56 5.97 10.41
C TYR A 349 -23.03 5.94 9.97
N GLY A 350 -23.36 4.97 9.11
CA GLY A 350 -24.73 4.71 8.69
C GLY A 350 -24.82 3.45 7.84
N GLY A 351 -26.01 2.83 7.81
CA GLY A 351 -26.25 1.60 7.07
C GLY A 351 -25.44 0.40 7.57
N LEU A 352 -25.11 0.36 8.86
CA LEU A 352 -24.32 -0.70 9.48
C LEU A 352 -25.15 -1.89 9.90
N ARG A 353 -24.52 -3.07 9.95
CA ARG A 353 -25.05 -4.31 10.54
C ARG A 353 -23.94 -5.05 11.29
N ASN A 354 -24.26 -5.62 12.47
CA ASN A 354 -23.29 -6.38 13.27
C ASN A 354 -21.97 -5.62 13.48
N ALA A 355 -22.03 -4.39 13.96
CA ALA A 355 -20.88 -3.50 14.07
C ALA A 355 -20.66 -3.01 15.50
N VAL A 356 -19.41 -2.81 15.87
CA VAL A 356 -19.01 -2.22 17.14
C VAL A 356 -18.18 -0.99 16.91
N ILE A 357 -18.57 0.16 17.49
CA ILE A 357 -17.80 1.41 17.54
C ILE A 357 -17.60 1.72 19.02
N LYS A 358 -16.45 1.33 19.58
CA LYS A 358 -16.25 1.34 21.03
C LYS A 358 -14.82 1.68 21.42
N ASP A 359 -14.68 2.25 22.63
CA ASP A 359 -13.38 2.53 23.26
C ASP A 359 -12.44 3.41 22.39
N ASN A 360 -12.98 4.20 21.46
CA ASN A 360 -12.20 5.17 20.69
C ASN A 360 -12.05 6.47 21.50
N VAL A 361 -10.83 6.98 21.62
CA VAL A 361 -10.55 8.22 22.34
C VAL A 361 -10.55 9.39 21.35
N LEU A 362 -11.57 10.27 21.48
CA LEU A 362 -11.72 11.45 20.62
C LEU A 362 -11.24 12.71 21.36
N HIS A 363 -9.94 12.78 21.65
CA HIS A 363 -9.32 13.92 22.31
C HIS A 363 -9.28 15.14 21.38
N ASP A 364 -10.10 16.15 21.65
CA ASP A 364 -10.36 17.24 20.72
C ASP A 364 -10.73 16.67 19.32
N GLY A 365 -11.60 15.64 19.28
CA GLY A 365 -11.70 14.71 18.16
C GLY A 365 -12.36 15.27 16.90
N ALA A 366 -13.10 16.37 17.02
CA ALA A 366 -13.80 17.03 15.90
C ALA A 366 -14.15 18.48 16.29
N ILE A 367 -14.51 19.28 15.28
CA ILE A 367 -14.91 20.68 15.45
C ILE A 367 -16.41 20.82 15.71
N LYS A 368 -17.26 20.01 15.04
CA LYS A 368 -18.72 20.14 15.11
C LYS A 368 -19.37 19.03 15.93
N GLN A 369 -19.03 17.78 15.69
CA GLN A 369 -19.60 16.64 16.38
C GLN A 369 -18.64 15.45 16.41
N LEU A 370 -18.56 14.77 17.54
CA LEU A 370 -17.63 13.66 17.73
C LEU A 370 -18.07 12.41 16.97
N ILE A 371 -19.36 12.05 17.11
CA ILE A 371 -19.93 10.84 16.49
C ILE A 371 -21.27 11.21 15.87
N VAL A 372 -21.50 10.85 14.62
CA VAL A 372 -22.72 11.14 13.87
C VAL A 372 -23.31 9.83 13.35
N ASP A 373 -24.56 9.58 13.70
CA ASP A 373 -25.37 8.51 13.12
C ASP A 373 -26.18 9.08 11.94
N GLN A 374 -25.94 8.56 10.75
CA GLN A 374 -26.69 8.90 9.53
C GLN A 374 -27.94 8.04 9.33
N GLY A 375 -28.17 7.06 10.23
CA GLY A 375 -29.31 6.17 10.17
C GLY A 375 -29.14 4.99 9.20
N GLY A 376 -30.25 4.26 8.98
CA GLY A 376 -30.24 3.07 8.11
C GLY A 376 -29.55 1.86 8.71
N ASN A 377 -29.18 1.91 10.00
CA ASN A 377 -28.53 0.80 10.69
C ASN A 377 -29.53 -0.34 10.93
N GLN A 378 -28.99 -1.56 10.90
CA GLN A 378 -29.72 -2.80 11.18
C GLN A 378 -29.32 -3.37 12.54
N ASP A 379 -29.73 -4.61 12.84
CA ASP A 379 -29.46 -5.26 14.10
C ASP A 379 -27.97 -5.42 14.42
N GLY A 380 -27.66 -5.48 15.74
CA GLY A 380 -26.32 -5.77 16.22
C GLY A 380 -25.32 -4.60 16.13
N VAL A 381 -25.78 -3.36 16.04
CA VAL A 381 -24.89 -2.18 16.08
C VAL A 381 -24.76 -1.65 17.50
N ILE A 382 -23.54 -1.60 18.00
CA ILE A 382 -23.18 -1.09 19.33
C ILE A 382 -22.25 0.11 19.18
N VAL A 383 -22.69 1.27 19.70
CA VAL A 383 -21.88 2.48 19.79
C VAL A 383 -21.84 2.90 21.26
N ALA A 384 -20.69 2.71 21.90
CA ALA A 384 -20.56 2.91 23.34
C ALA A 384 -19.15 3.30 23.76
N ASP A 385 -18.99 3.89 24.92
CA ASP A 385 -17.73 4.09 25.63
C ASP A 385 -16.64 4.77 24.76
N ASN A 386 -17.04 5.77 23.96
CA ASN A 386 -16.12 6.57 23.15
C ASN A 386 -15.90 7.94 23.81
N PRO A 387 -14.96 8.05 24.78
CA PRO A 387 -14.73 9.28 25.51
C PRO A 387 -14.10 10.35 24.62
N GLY A 388 -14.49 11.61 24.83
CA GLY A 388 -13.90 12.70 24.11
C GLY A 388 -14.58 14.04 24.33
N LYS A 389 -14.03 15.06 23.69
CA LYS A 389 -14.57 16.42 23.65
C LYS A 389 -14.34 17.06 22.29
N LEU A 390 -15.11 18.08 21.98
CA LEU A 390 -14.91 18.88 20.78
C LEU A 390 -13.65 19.76 20.92
N PHE A 391 -13.02 20.03 19.81
CA PHE A 391 -11.99 21.03 19.68
C PHE A 391 -12.63 22.43 19.73
N THR A 392 -12.21 23.27 20.66
CA THR A 392 -12.79 24.61 20.89
C THR A 392 -11.75 25.73 20.93
N ASP A 393 -10.48 25.40 20.99
CA ASP A 393 -9.39 26.37 21.08
C ASP A 393 -8.89 26.81 19.68
N PHE A 394 -9.63 27.70 19.04
CA PHE A 394 -9.29 28.26 17.75
C PHE A 394 -8.34 29.47 17.81
N ALA A 395 -8.05 29.96 19.00
CA ALA A 395 -7.33 31.24 19.21
C ALA A 395 -5.84 31.08 19.48
N GLY A 396 -5.37 29.90 19.76
CA GLY A 396 -4.01 29.67 20.23
C GLY A 396 -3.26 28.61 19.46
N LYS A 397 -2.47 29.01 18.52
CA LYS A 397 -1.08 28.49 18.27
C LYS A 397 -0.62 28.86 16.90
#